data_94b5723d5813e5eb5b93194164628ae7
#
_entry.id   94b5723d5813e5eb5b93194164628ae7
#
_cell.length_a   1.000
_cell.length_b   1.000
_cell.length_c   1.000
_cell.angle_alpha   90.00
_cell.angle_beta   90.00
_cell.angle_gamma   90.00
#
_symmetry.space_group_name_H-M   'P 1'
#
loop_
_entity.id
_entity.type
_entity.pdbx_description
1 polymer ?
#
loop_
_entity_poly.entity_id
_entity_poly.type
_entity_poly.pdbx_seq_one_letter_code
_entity_poly.pdbx_strand_id
1 'polypeptide(L)'
;MLTQKRLREILHYDPKTGIFTFVKGRRKGKIAGAQHDARGLLKVSIDNRRYLLHRLAWLWMTGALPRWNVEHINGDRSDNRWANLRQGERDLKLEHRGPLREPTGIKGVWQIEDRFEATVEIAGVTMNLGGFATADAAAEAIARVHQRARDRRVKQGPQAA
;
A
#
# COMPACT_ATOMS: atom_id res chain seq x y z
N MET A 1 7.21 -6.19 -20.16
CA MET A 1 6.45 -5.02 -19.65
C MET A 1 5.39 -4.66 -20.68
N LEU A 2 4.17 -4.28 -20.32
CA LEU A 2 3.13 -3.92 -21.28
C LEU A 2 3.50 -2.63 -22.01
N THR A 3 3.47 -2.65 -23.34
CA THR A 3 3.73 -1.47 -24.20
C THR A 3 2.41 -0.86 -24.67
N GLN A 4 2.42 0.42 -25.07
CA GLN A 4 1.25 1.07 -25.66
C GLN A 4 0.77 0.34 -26.92
N LYS A 5 1.72 -0.10 -27.77
CA LYS A 5 1.40 -0.89 -28.97
C LYS A 5 0.63 -2.15 -28.60
N ARG A 6 1.11 -2.94 -27.64
CA ARG A 6 0.45 -4.16 -27.17
C ARG A 6 -0.92 -3.87 -26.55
N LEU A 7 -1.04 -2.80 -25.78
CA LEU A 7 -2.31 -2.36 -25.20
C LEU A 7 -3.33 -2.08 -26.32
N ARG A 8 -2.97 -1.32 -27.35
CA ARG A 8 -3.83 -0.96 -28.49
C ARG A 8 -4.22 -2.17 -29.35
N GLU A 9 -3.43 -3.21 -29.36
CA GLU A 9 -3.78 -4.46 -30.03
C GLU A 9 -4.91 -5.23 -29.34
N ILE A 10 -5.11 -5.04 -28.06
CA ILE A 10 -6.03 -5.82 -27.23
C ILE A 10 -7.25 -5.01 -26.82
N LEU A 11 -7.05 -3.75 -26.47
CA LEU A 11 -8.08 -2.85 -26.00
C LEU A 11 -8.12 -1.59 -26.84
N HIS A 12 -9.31 -1.01 -27.00
CA HIS A 12 -9.55 0.37 -27.39
C HIS A 12 -9.94 1.16 -26.15
N TYR A 13 -9.47 2.39 -26.03
CA TYR A 13 -9.82 3.32 -24.96
C TYR A 13 -10.45 4.57 -25.54
N ASP A 14 -11.61 4.95 -25.02
CA ASP A 14 -12.25 6.22 -25.31
C ASP A 14 -11.95 7.25 -24.20
N PRO A 15 -11.16 8.28 -24.46
CA PRO A 15 -10.77 9.28 -23.46
C PRO A 15 -11.94 10.11 -22.90
N LYS A 16 -13.02 10.26 -23.68
CA LYS A 16 -14.21 11.05 -23.29
C LYS A 16 -15.10 10.32 -22.31
N THR A 17 -15.25 9.01 -22.49
CA THR A 17 -16.08 8.17 -21.62
C THR A 17 -15.31 7.41 -20.56
N GLY A 18 -13.99 7.28 -20.71
CA GLY A 18 -13.15 6.49 -19.82
C GLY A 18 -13.27 4.97 -20.01
N ILE A 19 -14.00 4.54 -21.05
CA ILE A 19 -14.34 3.14 -21.28
C ILE A 19 -13.24 2.46 -22.11
N PHE A 20 -12.88 1.26 -21.67
CA PHE A 20 -12.06 0.34 -22.43
C PHE A 20 -12.91 -0.76 -23.06
N THR A 21 -12.65 -1.08 -24.31
CA THR A 21 -13.36 -2.12 -25.07
C THR A 21 -12.38 -3.10 -25.70
N PHE A 22 -12.66 -4.39 -25.63
CA PHE A 22 -11.82 -5.39 -26.28
C PHE A 22 -11.93 -5.31 -27.80
N VAL A 23 -10.78 -5.27 -28.50
CA VAL A 23 -10.74 -5.22 -29.98
C VAL A 23 -10.49 -6.59 -30.62
N LYS A 24 -10.05 -7.59 -29.83
CA LYS A 24 -9.73 -8.95 -30.31
C LYS A 24 -10.32 -10.07 -29.44
N GLY A 25 -10.38 -11.27 -30.02
CA GLY A 25 -10.72 -12.52 -29.34
C GLY A 25 -12.19 -12.65 -28.96
N ARG A 26 -12.50 -13.63 -28.11
CA ARG A 26 -13.88 -13.96 -27.67
C ARG A 26 -14.61 -12.80 -26.99
N ARG A 27 -13.89 -11.81 -26.51
CA ARG A 27 -14.44 -10.63 -25.82
C ARG A 27 -14.52 -9.38 -26.71
N LYS A 28 -14.24 -9.49 -28.03
CA LYS A 28 -14.33 -8.36 -28.96
C LYS A 28 -15.67 -7.63 -28.81
N GLY A 29 -15.62 -6.30 -28.69
CA GLY A 29 -16.78 -5.43 -28.51
C GLY A 29 -17.31 -5.35 -27.07
N LYS A 30 -16.82 -6.19 -26.13
CA LYS A 30 -17.23 -6.12 -24.74
C LYS A 30 -16.41 -5.09 -23.97
N ILE A 31 -17.04 -4.41 -23.02
CA ILE A 31 -16.38 -3.48 -22.12
C ILE A 31 -15.38 -4.25 -21.25
N ALA A 32 -14.17 -3.71 -21.12
CA ALA A 32 -13.14 -4.23 -20.24
C ALA A 32 -13.18 -3.49 -18.91
N GLY A 33 -13.09 -4.23 -17.82
CA GLY A 33 -13.03 -3.69 -16.48
C GLY A 33 -13.86 -4.55 -15.53
N ALA A 34 -13.18 -5.12 -14.54
CA ALA A 34 -13.83 -5.76 -13.40
C ALA A 34 -13.43 -4.97 -12.17
N GLN A 35 -14.31 -4.92 -11.19
CA GLN A 35 -14.02 -4.26 -9.92
C GLN A 35 -12.76 -4.87 -9.29
N HIS A 36 -11.85 -4.01 -8.85
CA HIS A 36 -10.61 -4.42 -8.22
C HIS A 36 -10.76 -4.50 -6.70
N ASP A 37 -11.38 -3.49 -6.11
CA ASP A 37 -11.57 -3.35 -4.67
C ASP A 37 -12.91 -2.69 -4.34
N ALA A 38 -13.27 -2.66 -3.06
CA ALA A 38 -14.49 -2.01 -2.57
C ALA A 38 -14.52 -0.48 -2.81
N ARG A 39 -13.38 0.10 -3.19
CA ARG A 39 -13.24 1.55 -3.42
C ARG A 39 -13.55 1.95 -4.86
N GLY A 40 -13.97 1.01 -5.73
CA GLY A 40 -14.41 1.28 -7.09
C GLY A 40 -13.32 1.23 -8.17
N LEU A 41 -12.07 0.94 -7.84
CA LEU A 41 -11.02 0.78 -8.85
C LEU A 41 -11.36 -0.37 -9.80
N LEU A 42 -11.12 -0.14 -11.10
CA LEU A 42 -11.34 -1.12 -12.15
C LEU A 42 -10.04 -1.73 -12.64
N LYS A 43 -10.05 -3.04 -12.92
CA LYS A 43 -8.89 -3.80 -13.41
C LYS A 43 -9.24 -4.63 -14.65
N VAL A 44 -8.21 -4.97 -15.42
CA VAL A 44 -8.27 -5.92 -16.52
C VAL A 44 -7.03 -6.83 -16.51
N SER A 45 -7.17 -8.06 -16.94
CA SER A 45 -6.05 -8.97 -17.15
C SER A 45 -5.63 -8.98 -18.62
N ILE A 46 -4.35 -8.70 -18.87
CA ILE A 46 -3.68 -8.73 -20.18
C ILE A 46 -2.43 -9.60 -20.01
N ASP A 47 -2.26 -10.59 -20.87
CA ASP A 47 -1.08 -11.49 -20.87
C ASP A 47 -0.77 -12.03 -19.47
N ASN A 48 -1.80 -12.56 -18.77
CA ASN A 48 -1.77 -13.12 -17.40
C ASN A 48 -1.33 -12.13 -16.29
N ARG A 49 -1.28 -10.83 -16.58
CA ARG A 49 -1.02 -9.79 -15.59
C ARG A 49 -2.22 -8.88 -15.40
N ARG A 50 -2.43 -8.44 -14.16
CA ARG A 50 -3.52 -7.51 -13.81
C ARG A 50 -3.04 -6.07 -13.89
N TYR A 51 -3.85 -5.23 -14.55
CA TYR A 51 -3.59 -3.81 -14.69
C TYR A 51 -4.81 -3.00 -14.26
N LEU A 52 -4.60 -1.89 -13.58
CA LEU A 52 -5.65 -0.94 -13.23
C LEU A 52 -5.97 -0.05 -14.44
N LEU A 53 -7.25 0.19 -14.71
CA LEU A 53 -7.67 0.88 -15.93
C LEU A 53 -7.19 2.33 -16.02
N HIS A 54 -7.19 3.10 -14.92
CA HIS A 54 -6.64 4.46 -14.91
C HIS A 54 -5.15 4.51 -15.28
N ARG A 55 -4.36 3.48 -14.92
CA ARG A 55 -2.95 3.38 -15.33
C ARG A 55 -2.81 2.99 -16.80
N LEU A 56 -3.75 2.21 -17.34
CA LEU A 56 -3.80 1.88 -18.77
C LEU A 56 -4.26 3.08 -19.61
N ALA A 57 -5.18 3.90 -19.09
CA ALA A 57 -5.56 5.17 -19.72
C ALA A 57 -4.33 6.10 -19.85
N TRP A 58 -3.52 6.15 -18.80
CA TRP A 58 -2.25 6.89 -18.84
C TRP A 58 -1.29 6.35 -19.91
N LEU A 59 -1.05 5.03 -19.92
CA LEU A 59 -0.22 4.38 -20.94
C LEU A 59 -0.74 4.63 -22.37
N TRP A 60 -2.08 4.59 -22.55
CA TRP A 60 -2.72 4.83 -23.84
C TRP A 60 -2.46 6.24 -24.35
N MET A 61 -2.58 7.24 -23.49
CA MET A 61 -2.48 8.65 -23.87
C MET A 61 -1.03 9.11 -24.00
N THR A 62 -0.14 8.67 -23.09
CA THR A 62 1.23 9.19 -23.01
C THR A 62 2.29 8.28 -23.61
N GLY A 63 1.97 7.02 -23.90
CA GLY A 63 2.92 6.04 -24.43
C GLY A 63 3.76 5.33 -23.35
N ALA A 64 3.71 5.76 -22.11
CA ALA A 64 4.44 5.17 -21.00
C ALA A 64 3.54 4.92 -19.80
N LEU A 65 3.85 3.89 -19.00
CA LEU A 65 3.19 3.71 -17.71
C LEU A 65 3.53 4.89 -16.77
N PRO A 66 2.57 5.32 -15.95
CA PRO A 66 2.81 6.45 -15.05
C PRO A 66 3.91 6.11 -14.06
N ARG A 67 4.83 7.04 -13.87
CA ARG A 67 5.94 6.92 -12.90
C ARG A 67 5.43 6.94 -11.46
N TRP A 68 4.41 7.76 -11.21
CA TRP A 68 3.77 7.94 -9.90
C TRP A 68 2.34 7.40 -9.91
N ASN A 69 1.64 7.58 -8.80
CA ASN A 69 0.24 7.26 -8.71
C ASN A 69 -0.57 8.10 -9.71
N VAL A 70 -1.63 7.52 -10.26
CA VAL A 70 -2.65 8.26 -11.02
C VAL A 70 -3.85 8.42 -10.11
N GLU A 71 -4.28 9.65 -9.96
CA GLU A 71 -5.40 10.05 -9.10
C GLU A 71 -6.61 10.44 -9.94
N HIS A 72 -7.80 10.22 -9.37
CA HIS A 72 -9.07 10.66 -9.92
C HIS A 72 -9.42 12.01 -9.31
N ILE A 73 -9.53 13.05 -10.13
CA ILE A 73 -9.73 14.45 -9.71
C ILE A 73 -11.04 14.61 -8.94
N ASN A 74 -12.10 13.92 -9.40
CA ASN A 74 -13.42 13.96 -8.77
C ASN A 74 -13.58 12.97 -7.59
N GLY A 75 -12.54 12.19 -7.26
CA GLY A 75 -12.59 11.15 -6.22
C GLY A 75 -13.31 9.85 -6.62
N ASP A 76 -14.05 9.82 -7.73
CA ASP A 76 -14.68 8.60 -8.25
C ASP A 76 -13.65 7.73 -8.98
N ARG A 77 -13.30 6.62 -8.37
CA ARG A 77 -12.25 5.69 -8.85
C ARG A 77 -12.69 4.81 -10.01
N SER A 78 -13.96 4.83 -10.37
CA SER A 78 -14.51 4.15 -11.55
C SER A 78 -14.49 5.05 -12.80
N ASP A 79 -14.40 6.37 -12.63
CA ASP A 79 -14.40 7.35 -13.70
C ASP A 79 -13.02 7.52 -14.32
N ASN A 80 -12.70 6.71 -15.30
CA ASN A 80 -11.41 6.72 -15.98
C ASN A 80 -11.34 7.65 -17.20
N ARG A 81 -12.22 8.67 -17.32
CA ARG A 81 -12.09 9.71 -18.35
C ARG A 81 -10.75 10.41 -18.24
N TRP A 82 -10.12 10.68 -19.38
CA TRP A 82 -8.81 11.30 -19.38
C TRP A 82 -8.77 12.63 -18.63
N ALA A 83 -9.79 13.47 -18.81
CA ALA A 83 -9.92 14.76 -18.14
C ALA A 83 -10.04 14.65 -16.60
N ASN A 84 -10.41 13.46 -16.09
CA ASN A 84 -10.51 13.18 -14.65
C ASN A 84 -9.27 12.55 -14.04
N LEU A 85 -8.24 12.27 -14.86
CA LEU A 85 -7.01 11.63 -14.40
C LEU A 85 -5.87 12.64 -14.32
N ARG A 86 -5.18 12.64 -13.21
CA ARG A 86 -3.91 13.37 -13.05
C ARG A 86 -2.84 12.45 -12.50
N GLN A 87 -1.60 12.70 -12.88
CA GLN A 87 -0.49 12.07 -12.19
C GLN A 87 -0.33 12.74 -10.83
N GLY A 88 -0.41 11.96 -9.78
CA GLY A 88 -0.13 12.42 -8.44
C GLY A 88 1.32 12.91 -8.33
N GLU A 89 1.57 13.74 -7.35
CA GLU A 89 2.92 14.09 -6.97
C GLU A 89 3.68 12.84 -6.51
N ARG A 90 5.02 12.94 -6.56
CA ARG A 90 5.89 11.89 -5.99
C ARG A 90 5.36 11.53 -4.61
N ASP A 91 5.05 10.25 -4.39
CA ASP A 91 4.51 9.82 -3.10
C ASP A 91 5.61 9.95 -2.03
N LEU A 92 5.67 11.13 -1.44
CA LEU A 92 6.62 11.43 -0.35
C LEU A 92 6.44 10.48 0.84
N LYS A 93 5.27 9.82 0.94
CA LYS A 93 5.05 8.75 1.94
C LYS A 93 5.92 7.52 1.70
N LEU A 94 6.37 7.26 0.45
CA LEU A 94 7.35 6.20 0.18
C LEU A 94 8.76 6.62 0.57
N GLU A 95 9.07 7.93 0.57
CA GLU A 95 10.35 8.46 1.04
C GLU A 95 10.37 8.64 2.56
N HIS A 96 9.19 8.72 3.17
CA HIS A 96 9.01 8.70 4.62
C HIS A 96 8.68 7.29 5.16
N ARG A 97 8.92 6.23 4.41
CA ARG A 97 9.22 4.96 5.05
C ARG A 97 10.52 5.23 5.78
N GLY A 98 10.38 5.47 7.07
CA GLY A 98 11.54 5.59 7.94
C GLY A 98 12.54 4.46 7.69
N PRO A 99 13.76 4.58 8.17
CA PRO A 99 14.81 3.61 7.91
C PRO A 99 14.27 2.18 8.03
N LEU A 100 14.69 1.29 7.14
CA LEU A 100 14.25 -0.10 7.13
C LEU A 100 14.47 -0.68 8.53
N ARG A 101 13.41 -1.21 9.14
CA ARG A 101 13.50 -1.90 10.41
C ARG A 101 13.87 -3.34 10.14
N GLU A 102 15.04 -3.74 10.57
CA GLU A 102 15.47 -5.13 10.46
C GLU A 102 15.16 -5.89 11.76
N PRO A 103 14.59 -7.12 11.66
CA PRO A 103 14.32 -7.90 12.85
C PRO A 103 15.62 -8.40 13.48
N THR A 104 15.82 -8.16 14.77
CA THR A 104 17.01 -8.60 15.52
C THR A 104 16.91 -10.04 16.04
N GLY A 105 15.77 -10.72 15.81
CA GLY A 105 15.45 -11.99 16.47
C GLY A 105 14.90 -11.83 17.90
N ILE A 106 14.97 -10.66 18.49
CA ILE A 106 14.40 -10.36 19.81
C ILE A 106 13.01 -9.71 19.61
N LYS A 107 11.98 -10.31 20.21
CA LYS A 107 10.61 -9.83 20.07
C LYS A 107 10.48 -8.37 20.52
N GLY A 108 10.00 -7.50 19.63
CA GLY A 108 9.78 -6.08 19.90
C GLY A 108 11.04 -5.22 19.77
N VAL A 109 12.20 -5.78 19.38
CA VAL A 109 13.43 -5.04 19.11
C VAL A 109 13.71 -5.04 17.60
N TRP A 110 13.97 -3.86 17.06
CA TRP A 110 14.22 -3.63 15.64
C TRP A 110 15.52 -2.88 15.46
N GLN A 111 16.34 -3.31 14.51
CA GLN A 111 17.52 -2.54 14.11
C GLN A 111 17.12 -1.48 13.09
N ILE A 112 17.61 -0.27 13.29
CA ILE A 112 17.41 0.88 12.40
C ILE A 112 18.76 1.54 12.21
N GLU A 113 19.38 1.31 11.06
CA GLU A 113 20.74 1.78 10.79
C GLU A 113 21.73 1.30 11.87
N ASP A 114 22.32 2.20 12.64
CA ASP A 114 23.32 1.94 13.68
C ASP A 114 22.75 1.88 15.12
N ARG A 115 21.43 1.90 15.27
CA ARG A 115 20.73 1.89 16.56
C ARG A 115 19.59 0.89 16.60
N PHE A 116 19.04 0.67 17.80
CA PHE A 116 17.95 -0.27 18.04
C PHE A 116 16.74 0.46 18.59
N GLU A 117 15.56 0.15 18.11
CA GLU A 117 14.28 0.61 18.66
C GLU A 117 13.55 -0.52 19.36
N ALA A 118 12.92 -0.19 20.49
CA ALA A 118 12.09 -1.13 21.23
C ALA A 118 10.63 -0.75 21.19
N THR A 119 9.76 -1.73 20.91
CA THR A 119 8.31 -1.61 21.02
C THR A 119 7.76 -2.69 21.93
N VAL A 120 6.77 -2.35 22.74
CA VAL A 120 6.08 -3.29 23.63
C VAL A 120 4.58 -3.18 23.47
N GLU A 121 3.89 -4.31 23.51
CA GLU A 121 2.43 -4.36 23.52
C GLU A 121 1.93 -4.80 24.89
N ILE A 122 1.05 -3.98 25.50
CA ILE A 122 0.40 -4.27 26.79
C ILE A 122 -1.09 -4.00 26.63
N ALA A 123 -1.91 -5.00 26.90
CA ALA A 123 -3.36 -4.91 26.83
C ALA A 123 -3.89 -4.38 25.46
N GLY A 124 -3.25 -4.80 24.36
CA GLY A 124 -3.63 -4.38 23.00
C GLY A 124 -3.12 -2.99 22.59
N VAL A 125 -2.37 -2.31 23.45
CA VAL A 125 -1.76 -1.01 23.15
C VAL A 125 -0.26 -1.18 22.88
N THR A 126 0.18 -0.80 21.70
CA THR A 126 1.60 -0.80 21.32
C THR A 126 2.24 0.53 21.71
N MET A 127 3.31 0.47 22.47
CA MET A 127 4.11 1.63 22.89
C MET A 127 5.52 1.53 22.33
N ASN A 128 6.06 2.65 21.82
CA ASN A 128 7.47 2.78 21.47
C ASN A 128 8.25 3.24 22.72
N LEU A 129 9.33 2.53 23.05
CA LEU A 129 10.18 2.82 24.19
C LEU A 129 11.38 3.71 23.84
N GLY A 130 11.54 4.03 22.54
CA GLY A 130 12.64 4.87 22.05
C GLY A 130 13.80 4.10 21.43
N GLY A 131 14.90 4.81 21.18
CA GLY A 131 16.13 4.29 20.59
C GLY A 131 17.17 3.91 21.63
N PHE A 132 17.93 2.84 21.33
CA PHE A 132 18.96 2.26 22.18
C PHE A 132 20.23 2.02 21.36
N ALA A 133 21.39 2.05 22.02
CA ALA A 133 22.67 1.80 21.36
C ALA A 133 22.90 0.30 21.08
N THR A 134 22.25 -0.60 21.82
CA THR A 134 22.40 -2.05 21.66
C THR A 134 21.05 -2.76 21.71
N ALA A 135 20.99 -3.94 21.10
CA ALA A 135 19.79 -4.79 21.13
C ALA A 135 19.46 -5.25 22.55
N ASP A 136 20.48 -5.52 23.35
CA ASP A 136 20.30 -5.95 24.75
C ASP A 136 19.69 -4.84 25.60
N ALA A 137 20.14 -3.59 25.46
CA ALA A 137 19.55 -2.45 26.16
C ALA A 137 18.08 -2.24 25.79
N ALA A 138 17.74 -2.44 24.52
CA ALA A 138 16.37 -2.40 24.04
C ALA A 138 15.51 -3.53 24.64
N ALA A 139 16.05 -4.75 24.69
CA ALA A 139 15.39 -5.91 25.30
C ALA A 139 15.16 -5.74 26.81
N GLU A 140 16.14 -5.22 27.52
CA GLU A 140 16.00 -4.90 28.96
C GLU A 140 14.92 -3.85 29.22
N ALA A 141 14.79 -2.83 28.33
CA ALA A 141 13.75 -1.83 28.47
C ALA A 141 12.36 -2.47 28.36
N ILE A 142 12.16 -3.40 27.40
CA ILE A 142 10.93 -4.18 27.26
C ILE A 142 10.67 -5.01 28.53
N ALA A 143 11.68 -5.72 29.04
CA ALA A 143 11.57 -6.54 30.24
C ALA A 143 11.14 -5.71 31.46
N ARG A 144 11.71 -4.53 31.64
CA ARG A 144 11.33 -3.59 32.73
C ARG A 144 9.86 -3.15 32.63
N VAL A 145 9.37 -2.89 31.44
CA VAL A 145 7.96 -2.50 31.24
C VAL A 145 7.03 -3.66 31.57
N HIS A 146 7.33 -4.88 31.11
CA HIS A 146 6.56 -6.06 31.45
C HIS A 146 6.57 -6.34 32.96
N GLN A 147 7.70 -6.19 33.63
CA GLN A 147 7.78 -6.38 35.09
C GLN A 147 6.90 -5.37 35.82
N ARG A 148 6.97 -4.10 35.47
CA ARG A 148 6.12 -3.04 36.06
C ARG A 148 4.61 -3.31 35.83
N ALA A 149 4.25 -3.84 34.67
CA ALA A 149 2.87 -4.20 34.36
C ALA A 149 2.39 -5.37 35.26
N ARG A 150 3.25 -6.38 35.49
CA ARG A 150 2.97 -7.51 36.41
C ARG A 150 2.81 -7.03 37.84
N ASP A 151 3.70 -6.18 38.32
CA ASP A 151 3.69 -5.66 39.69
C ASP A 151 2.44 -4.83 39.98
N ARG A 152 1.98 -4.05 38.99
CA ARG A 152 0.72 -3.31 39.07
C ARG A 152 -0.49 -4.24 39.16
N ARG A 153 -0.51 -5.35 38.39
CA ARG A 153 -1.59 -6.34 38.40
C ARG A 153 -1.68 -7.06 39.74
N VAL A 154 -0.54 -7.36 40.36
CA VAL A 154 -0.48 -7.99 41.68
C VAL A 154 -0.99 -7.04 42.79
N LYS A 155 -0.67 -5.73 42.67
CA LYS A 155 -1.12 -4.72 43.67
C LYS A 155 -2.61 -4.38 43.58
N GLN A 156 -3.26 -4.63 42.41
CA GLN A 156 -4.68 -4.30 42.21
C GLN A 156 -5.61 -5.43 42.62
N GLY A 157 -5.12 -6.64 43.06
CA GLY A 157 -5.91 -7.78 43.50
C GLY A 157 -6.97 -8.25 42.48
N PRO A 158 -7.59 -9.42 42.62
CA PRO A 158 -8.72 -9.77 41.80
C PRO A 158 -9.87 -8.82 42.16
N GLN A 159 -10.32 -7.98 41.22
CA GLN A 159 -11.60 -7.30 41.35
C GLN A 159 -12.67 -8.39 41.39
N ALA A 160 -13.30 -8.54 42.56
CA ALA A 160 -14.45 -9.40 42.72
C ALA A 160 -15.55 -8.97 41.75
N ALA A 161 -16.08 -9.97 41.03
CA ALA A 161 -17.23 -9.82 40.15
C ALA A 161 -18.48 -9.50 40.95
#